data_b2c5d9f515b00f4a39a6f3854373772b
#
_entry.id   b2c5d9f515b00f4a39a6f3854373772b
#
_cell.length_a   1.000
_cell.length_b   1.000
_cell.length_c   1.000
_cell.angle_alpha   90.00
_cell.angle_beta   90.00
_cell.angle_gamma   90.00
#
_symmetry.space_group_name_H-M   'P 1'
#
loop_
_entity.id
_entity.type
_entity.pdbx_description
1 polymer ?
#
loop_
_entity_poly.entity_id
_entity_poly.type
_entity_poly.pdbx_seq_one_letter_code
_entity_poly.pdbx_strand_id
1 'polypeptide(L)'
;CLNFFLMIRRPPRSTLFPYTTLFRSEWIATNEKTYTLEQHGDVSRVVVACTQPVVINRILKPLDGDDEERRVEVIYQEGNSWHTIIVNLEVLLNSNKAVGLSSKGIIITRKNAGAFSEFMASMYDNSISKGELKVLYTVKQLGWVNGSDYFMPFVDDGTIMFDRADVAKSLLEAFVPHGSYETWKATYIKLRKMNNLTLKVFTAAMFASPILGLLNMGGFALNVFGTTTNGKTTTMQMAASIWGDCSTKSDLIV
;
A
#
# COMPACT_ATOMS: atom_id res chain seq x y z
N CYS A 1 19.42 18.66 -5.75
CA CYS A 1 18.54 17.77 -6.51
C CYS A 1 18.92 16.33 -6.23
N LEU A 2 18.37 15.73 -5.21
CA LEU A 2 18.43 14.28 -5.00
C LEU A 2 17.12 13.72 -5.52
N ASN A 3 17.17 13.19 -6.75
CA ASN A 3 16.14 12.34 -7.30
C ASN A 3 16.11 11.03 -6.51
N PHE A 4 15.28 10.95 -5.50
CA PHE A 4 14.82 9.66 -5.00
C PHE A 4 13.78 9.13 -5.98
N PHE A 5 14.25 8.48 -7.04
CA PHE A 5 13.42 7.52 -7.76
C PHE A 5 13.02 6.44 -6.76
N LEU A 6 11.74 6.36 -6.46
CA LEU A 6 11.13 5.15 -5.94
C LEU A 6 11.33 4.07 -7.00
N MET A 7 12.47 3.39 -6.95
CA MET A 7 12.59 2.09 -7.58
C MET A 7 11.65 1.18 -6.80
N ILE A 8 10.45 0.98 -7.32
CA ILE A 8 9.79 -0.30 -7.18
C ILE A 8 10.84 -1.27 -7.70
N ARG A 9 11.62 -1.87 -6.79
CA ARG A 9 12.57 -2.91 -7.15
C ARG A 9 11.72 -4.01 -7.76
N ARG A 10 11.68 -4.03 -9.10
CA ARG A 10 11.23 -5.22 -9.82
C ARG A 10 12.05 -6.36 -9.22
N PRO A 11 11.41 -7.42 -8.73
CA PRO A 11 12.17 -8.59 -8.33
C PRO A 11 13.06 -8.95 -9.53
N PRO A 12 14.38 -9.18 -9.33
CA PRO A 12 15.28 -9.49 -10.43
C PRO A 12 14.68 -10.68 -11.16
N ARG A 13 14.60 -10.60 -12.50
CA ARG A 13 14.00 -11.59 -13.41
C ARG A 13 14.49 -13.03 -13.18
N SER A 14 15.61 -13.19 -12.47
CA SER A 14 16.31 -14.46 -12.26
C SER A 14 16.05 -15.16 -10.92
N THR A 15 15.35 -14.55 -9.97
CA THR A 15 15.25 -15.11 -8.61
C THR A 15 13.88 -15.65 -8.22
N LEU A 16 12.79 -15.35 -8.95
CA LEU A 16 11.47 -15.87 -8.60
C LEU A 16 11.29 -17.35 -8.99
N PHE A 17 11.89 -17.81 -10.09
CA PHE A 17 11.89 -19.22 -10.47
C PHE A 17 13.21 -19.58 -11.20
N PRO A 18 14.30 -19.89 -10.48
CA PRO A 18 15.43 -20.55 -11.13
C PRO A 18 15.02 -21.99 -11.45
N TYR A 19 14.68 -22.24 -12.73
CA TYR A 19 14.52 -23.59 -13.27
C TYR A 19 13.84 -24.60 -12.33
N THR A 20 12.54 -24.81 -12.48
CA THR A 20 11.76 -25.86 -11.81
C THR A 20 11.97 -25.91 -10.28
N THR A 21 11.27 -25.04 -9.55
CA THR A 21 11.26 -25.16 -8.09
C THR A 21 10.32 -26.31 -7.71
N LEU A 22 10.88 -27.43 -7.28
CA LEU A 22 10.17 -28.47 -6.57
C LEU A 22 9.81 -27.92 -5.18
N PHE A 23 8.60 -27.45 -5.01
CA PHE A 23 8.06 -27.30 -3.66
C PHE A 23 8.03 -28.72 -3.03
N ARG A 24 8.27 -28.82 -1.71
CA ARG A 24 8.06 -30.09 -0.98
C ARG A 24 6.59 -30.59 -1.02
N SER A 25 5.70 -29.84 -1.60
CA SER A 25 4.38 -30.22 -2.06
C SER A 25 4.52 -30.80 -3.49
N GLU A 26 3.65 -31.65 -3.88
CA GLU A 26 3.55 -32.32 -5.18
C GLU A 26 3.42 -31.36 -6.40
N TRP A 27 3.60 -30.02 -6.19
CA TRP A 27 3.42 -28.98 -7.18
C TRP A 27 4.74 -28.56 -7.84
N ILE A 28 4.72 -28.47 -9.16
CA ILE A 28 5.85 -28.03 -9.99
C ILE A 28 5.48 -26.69 -10.61
N ALA A 29 6.24 -25.64 -10.27
CA ALA A 29 6.08 -24.30 -10.84
C ALA A 29 7.17 -24.03 -11.89
N THR A 30 6.74 -23.59 -13.07
CA THR A 30 7.60 -23.15 -14.17
C THR A 30 7.29 -21.70 -14.52
N ASN A 31 8.06 -21.09 -15.42
CA ASN A 31 7.78 -19.74 -15.91
C ASN A 31 6.48 -19.61 -16.72
N GLU A 32 5.91 -20.73 -17.14
CA GLU A 32 4.71 -20.75 -18.01
C GLU A 32 3.46 -21.27 -17.29
N LYS A 33 3.64 -22.22 -16.37
CA LYS A 33 2.52 -22.91 -15.71
C LYS A 33 2.91 -23.52 -14.38
N THR A 34 1.92 -23.69 -13.51
CA THR A 34 2.03 -24.50 -12.29
C THR A 34 1.14 -25.72 -12.42
N TYR A 35 1.68 -26.90 -12.15
CA TYR A 35 0.99 -28.17 -12.29
C TYR A 35 1.47 -29.20 -11.28
N THR A 36 0.68 -30.25 -11.10
CA THR A 36 1.05 -31.47 -10.37
C THR A 36 0.81 -32.70 -11.25
N LEU A 37 1.41 -33.84 -10.85
CA LEU A 37 1.23 -35.12 -11.48
C LEU A 37 0.40 -36.01 -10.56
N GLU A 38 -0.85 -36.29 -10.92
CA GLU A 38 -1.70 -37.23 -10.23
C GLU A 38 -1.50 -38.63 -10.83
N GLN A 39 -1.22 -39.61 -9.97
CA GLN A 39 -1.13 -41.01 -10.38
C GLN A 39 -2.49 -41.69 -10.18
N HIS A 40 -3.05 -42.24 -11.27
CA HIS A 40 -4.22 -43.11 -11.25
C HIS A 40 -3.82 -44.48 -11.82
N GLY A 41 -3.41 -45.39 -10.95
CA GLY A 41 -2.81 -46.66 -11.36
C GLY A 41 -1.51 -46.46 -12.13
N ASP A 42 -1.38 -47.03 -13.32
CA ASP A 42 -0.19 -46.89 -14.17
C ASP A 42 -0.16 -45.60 -15.04
N VAL A 43 -1.17 -44.76 -14.92
CA VAL A 43 -1.29 -43.56 -15.76
C VAL A 43 -1.07 -42.28 -14.91
N SER A 44 -0.08 -41.46 -15.30
CA SER A 44 0.14 -40.16 -14.73
C SER A 44 -0.63 -39.07 -15.50
N ARG A 45 -1.48 -38.31 -14.80
CA ARG A 45 -2.23 -37.20 -15.35
C ARG A 45 -1.64 -35.85 -14.90
N VAL A 46 -1.41 -34.94 -15.84
CA VAL A 46 -1.00 -33.55 -15.52
C VAL A 46 -2.24 -32.75 -15.13
N VAL A 47 -2.24 -32.22 -13.92
CA VAL A 47 -3.27 -31.30 -13.43
C VAL A 47 -2.67 -29.88 -13.35
N VAL A 48 -3.18 -28.96 -14.15
CA VAL A 48 -2.68 -27.58 -14.21
C VAL A 48 -3.47 -26.71 -13.24
N ALA A 49 -2.76 -26.10 -12.28
CA ALA A 49 -3.32 -25.15 -11.34
C ALA A 49 -3.48 -23.76 -11.98
N CYS A 50 -2.43 -23.28 -12.64
CA CYS A 50 -2.43 -21.96 -13.27
C CYS A 50 -1.53 -21.97 -14.51
N THR A 51 -1.92 -21.20 -15.55
CA THR A 51 -1.17 -21.05 -16.81
C THR A 51 -0.25 -19.84 -16.82
N GLN A 52 -0.05 -19.21 -15.66
CA GLN A 52 0.84 -18.09 -15.45
C GLN A 52 1.50 -18.19 -14.07
N PRO A 53 2.68 -17.62 -13.86
CA PRO A 53 3.30 -17.55 -12.54
C PRO A 53 2.46 -16.72 -11.58
N VAL A 54 2.11 -17.30 -10.43
CA VAL A 54 1.37 -16.64 -9.35
C VAL A 54 2.02 -17.02 -8.02
N VAL A 55 2.32 -16.01 -7.18
CA VAL A 55 3.03 -16.20 -5.91
C VAL A 55 2.40 -15.37 -4.81
N ILE A 56 2.25 -15.94 -3.62
CA ILE A 56 1.96 -15.17 -2.41
C ILE A 56 3.26 -14.51 -1.95
N ASN A 57 3.28 -13.18 -1.90
CA ASN A 57 4.48 -12.40 -1.61
C ASN A 57 4.57 -11.99 -0.14
N ARG A 58 3.49 -11.44 0.40
CA ARG A 58 3.45 -10.89 1.76
C ARG A 58 2.10 -11.15 2.42
N ILE A 59 2.11 -11.22 3.76
CA ILE A 59 0.89 -11.21 4.58
C ILE A 59 0.65 -9.76 5.01
N LEU A 60 -0.59 -9.29 4.93
CA LEU A 60 -0.98 -8.00 5.44
C LEU A 60 -1.38 -8.10 6.92
N LYS A 61 -0.86 -7.17 7.72
CA LYS A 61 -1.24 -7.02 9.13
C LYS A 61 -1.62 -5.57 9.42
N PRO A 62 -2.82 -5.30 9.92
CA PRO A 62 -3.19 -3.96 10.33
C PRO A 62 -2.38 -3.52 11.56
N LEU A 63 -2.00 -2.24 11.60
CA LEU A 63 -1.43 -1.58 12.77
C LEU A 63 -2.52 -0.86 13.58
N ASP A 64 -3.64 -0.50 12.94
CA ASP A 64 -4.72 0.33 13.49
C ASP A 64 -6.01 -0.46 13.73
N GLY A 65 -5.90 -1.59 14.40
CA GLY A 65 -7.04 -2.44 14.74
C GLY A 65 -6.85 -3.90 14.37
N ASP A 66 -7.89 -4.69 14.57
CA ASP A 66 -7.94 -6.08 14.15
C ASP A 66 -8.61 -6.19 12.78
N ASP A 67 -7.97 -6.87 11.84
CA ASP A 67 -8.62 -7.32 10.62
C ASP A 67 -9.37 -8.61 10.93
N GLU A 68 -10.68 -8.61 10.72
CA GLU A 68 -11.50 -9.82 10.79
C GLU A 68 -11.10 -10.83 9.69
N GLU A 69 -10.53 -10.35 8.59
CA GLU A 69 -10.17 -11.14 7.43
C GLU A 69 -8.65 -11.09 7.16
N ARG A 70 -8.05 -12.26 7.03
CA ARG A 70 -6.63 -12.34 6.66
C ARG A 70 -6.46 -12.03 5.18
N ARG A 71 -5.63 -11.02 4.88
CA ARG A 71 -5.32 -10.59 3.52
C ARG A 71 -3.87 -10.90 3.17
N VAL A 72 -3.64 -11.12 1.88
CA VAL A 72 -2.31 -11.40 1.32
C VAL A 72 -2.09 -10.60 0.05
N GLU A 73 -0.84 -10.25 -0.17
CA GLU A 73 -0.38 -9.67 -1.42
C GLU A 73 0.04 -10.82 -2.36
N VAL A 74 -0.53 -10.83 -3.54
CA VAL A 74 -0.26 -11.81 -4.59
C VAL A 74 0.41 -11.10 -5.75
N ILE A 75 1.52 -11.65 -6.21
CA ILE A 75 2.21 -11.22 -7.43
C ILE A 75 1.93 -12.25 -8.51
N TYR A 76 1.57 -11.79 -9.70
CA TYR A 76 1.35 -12.64 -10.86
C TYR A 76 1.93 -12.00 -12.12
N GLN A 77 2.20 -12.83 -13.13
CA GLN A 77 2.72 -12.36 -14.40
C GLN A 77 1.62 -12.37 -15.46
N GLU A 78 1.47 -11.24 -16.16
CA GLU A 78 0.64 -11.12 -17.35
C GLU A 78 1.52 -10.69 -18.54
N GLY A 79 1.67 -11.58 -19.52
CA GLY A 79 2.64 -11.38 -20.59
C GLY A 79 4.07 -11.20 -20.04
N ASN A 80 4.70 -10.06 -20.33
CA ASN A 80 6.03 -9.72 -19.84
C ASN A 80 6.04 -8.83 -18.60
N SER A 81 4.86 -8.51 -18.03
CA SER A 81 4.71 -7.59 -16.91
C SER A 81 4.30 -8.33 -15.64
N TRP A 82 4.88 -7.89 -14.51
CA TRP A 82 4.48 -8.37 -13.20
C TRP A 82 3.47 -7.40 -12.59
N HIS A 83 2.41 -7.96 -12.04
CA HIS A 83 1.33 -7.24 -11.38
C HIS A 83 1.20 -7.69 -9.93
N THR A 84 0.69 -6.79 -9.11
CA THR A 84 0.47 -7.06 -7.68
C THR A 84 -0.98 -6.75 -7.34
N ILE A 85 -1.63 -7.65 -6.62
CA ILE A 85 -2.98 -7.46 -6.08
C ILE A 85 -3.04 -7.85 -4.61
N ILE A 86 -3.95 -7.24 -3.89
CA ILE A 86 -4.29 -7.63 -2.52
C ILE A 86 -5.63 -8.34 -2.56
N VAL A 87 -5.68 -9.50 -1.91
CA VAL A 87 -6.89 -10.33 -1.84
C VAL A 87 -7.04 -10.94 -0.45
N ASN A 88 -8.26 -11.23 -0.07
CA ASN A 88 -8.52 -12.03 1.12
C ASN A 88 -8.00 -13.46 0.90
N LEU A 89 -7.35 -14.02 1.91
CA LEU A 89 -6.79 -15.37 1.81
C LEU A 89 -7.88 -16.39 1.46
N GLU A 90 -9.09 -16.22 1.98
CA GLU A 90 -10.25 -17.05 1.65
C GLU A 90 -10.52 -17.13 0.14
N VAL A 91 -10.32 -16.04 -0.59
CA VAL A 91 -10.54 -16.03 -2.06
C VAL A 91 -9.57 -16.97 -2.76
N LEU A 92 -8.32 -17.08 -2.29
CA LEU A 92 -7.33 -17.97 -2.85
C LEU A 92 -7.62 -19.45 -2.51
N LEU A 93 -8.08 -19.70 -1.29
CA LEU A 93 -8.26 -21.05 -0.77
C LEU A 93 -9.62 -21.66 -1.11
N ASN A 94 -10.56 -20.88 -1.63
CA ASN A 94 -11.90 -21.32 -2.02
C ASN A 94 -12.03 -21.33 -3.54
N SER A 95 -12.15 -22.50 -4.14
CA SER A 95 -12.23 -22.68 -5.59
C SER A 95 -13.38 -21.91 -6.26
N ASN A 96 -14.52 -21.76 -5.59
CA ASN A 96 -15.65 -21.00 -6.13
C ASN A 96 -15.36 -19.50 -6.17
N LYS A 97 -14.66 -18.98 -5.15
CA LYS A 97 -14.28 -17.55 -5.07
C LYS A 97 -13.07 -17.23 -5.97
N ALA A 98 -12.16 -18.19 -6.12
CA ALA A 98 -10.93 -18.02 -6.92
C ALA A 98 -11.21 -17.72 -8.39
N VAL A 99 -12.31 -18.19 -8.97
CA VAL A 99 -12.71 -17.89 -10.35
C VAL A 99 -12.88 -16.37 -10.57
N GLY A 100 -13.30 -15.63 -9.53
CA GLY A 100 -13.44 -14.18 -9.58
C GLY A 100 -12.12 -13.42 -9.79
N LEU A 101 -10.97 -14.04 -9.53
CA LEU A 101 -9.64 -13.45 -9.77
C LEU A 101 -9.33 -13.25 -11.25
N SER A 102 -10.08 -13.89 -12.14
CA SER A 102 -9.95 -13.68 -13.59
C SER A 102 -10.30 -12.24 -13.99
N SER A 103 -11.18 -11.56 -13.27
CA SER A 103 -11.44 -10.12 -13.45
C SER A 103 -10.26 -9.22 -13.07
N LYS A 104 -9.29 -9.76 -12.33
CA LYS A 104 -8.07 -9.06 -11.90
C LYS A 104 -6.82 -9.48 -12.68
N GLY A 105 -6.97 -10.28 -13.75
CA GLY A 105 -5.88 -10.71 -14.62
C GLY A 105 -5.24 -12.06 -14.28
N ILE A 106 -5.71 -12.77 -13.23
CA ILE A 106 -5.25 -14.14 -12.93
C ILE A 106 -6.16 -15.14 -13.64
N ILE A 107 -5.63 -15.87 -14.61
CA ILE A 107 -6.42 -16.77 -15.48
C ILE A 107 -6.85 -18.01 -14.71
N ILE A 108 -8.04 -17.99 -14.14
CA ILE A 108 -8.66 -19.11 -13.42
C ILE A 108 -10.02 -19.39 -14.03
N THR A 109 -10.25 -20.62 -14.35
CA THR A 109 -11.51 -21.15 -14.89
C THR A 109 -12.12 -22.15 -13.90
N ARG A 110 -13.38 -22.50 -14.08
CA ARG A 110 -14.01 -23.54 -13.26
C ARG A 110 -13.28 -24.89 -13.33
N LYS A 111 -12.52 -25.16 -14.42
CA LYS A 111 -11.80 -26.42 -14.61
C LYS A 111 -10.54 -26.52 -13.75
N ASN A 112 -9.85 -25.40 -13.53
CA ASN A 112 -8.58 -25.38 -12.78
C ASN A 112 -8.69 -24.71 -11.40
N ALA A 113 -9.86 -24.19 -11.01
CA ALA A 113 -10.04 -23.47 -9.75
C ALA A 113 -9.75 -24.34 -8.52
N GLY A 114 -10.14 -25.63 -8.54
CA GLY A 114 -9.81 -26.58 -7.45
C GLY A 114 -8.30 -26.73 -7.28
N ALA A 115 -7.62 -27.12 -8.36
CA ALA A 115 -6.17 -27.28 -8.38
C ALA A 115 -5.42 -25.98 -8.03
N PHE A 116 -5.93 -24.84 -8.46
CA PHE A 116 -5.38 -23.53 -8.08
C PHE A 116 -5.48 -23.29 -6.58
N SER A 117 -6.65 -23.53 -5.97
CA SER A 117 -6.84 -23.32 -4.53
C SER A 117 -5.99 -24.26 -3.69
N GLU A 118 -5.82 -25.51 -4.10
CA GLU A 118 -4.92 -26.47 -3.46
C GLU A 118 -3.45 -26.04 -3.56
N PHE A 119 -3.03 -25.55 -4.74
CA PHE A 119 -1.70 -25.02 -4.93
C PHE A 119 -1.46 -23.80 -4.02
N MET A 120 -2.40 -22.84 -3.95
CA MET A 120 -2.28 -21.68 -3.08
C MET A 120 -2.25 -22.04 -1.60
N ALA A 121 -3.06 -23.01 -1.17
CA ALA A 121 -3.05 -23.52 0.20
C ALA A 121 -1.69 -24.14 0.55
N SER A 122 -1.16 -24.99 -0.31
CA SER A 122 0.13 -25.64 -0.14
C SER A 122 1.29 -24.63 -0.11
N MET A 123 1.27 -23.62 -0.99
CA MET A 123 2.25 -22.53 -1.00
C MET A 123 2.20 -21.73 0.30
N TYR A 124 1.00 -21.35 0.73
CA TYR A 124 0.80 -20.55 1.94
C TYR A 124 1.28 -21.31 3.18
N ASP A 125 0.89 -22.57 3.34
CA ASP A 125 1.29 -23.41 4.48
C ASP A 125 2.81 -23.62 4.52
N ASN A 126 3.43 -23.97 3.41
CA ASN A 126 4.87 -24.14 3.31
C ASN A 126 5.64 -22.85 3.64
N SER A 127 5.15 -21.70 3.15
CA SER A 127 5.82 -20.41 3.36
C SER A 127 5.67 -19.92 4.81
N ILE A 128 4.52 -20.20 5.46
CA ILE A 128 4.32 -19.94 6.90
C ILE A 128 5.23 -20.84 7.73
N SER A 129 5.24 -22.14 7.45
CA SER A 129 6.02 -23.12 8.22
C SER A 129 7.52 -22.84 8.18
N LYS A 130 8.01 -22.25 7.09
CA LYS A 130 9.42 -21.85 6.93
C LYS A 130 9.73 -20.44 7.41
N GLY A 131 8.71 -19.65 7.76
CA GLY A 131 8.89 -18.24 8.11
C GLY A 131 9.36 -17.36 6.94
N GLU A 132 9.08 -17.73 5.70
CA GLU A 132 9.54 -17.03 4.49
C GLU A 132 8.64 -15.87 4.10
N LEU A 133 7.36 -15.85 4.55
CA LEU A 133 6.42 -14.79 4.22
C LEU A 133 6.73 -13.52 5.01
N LYS A 134 7.06 -12.46 4.27
CA LYS A 134 7.23 -11.13 4.83
C LYS A 134 5.87 -10.55 5.25
N VAL A 135 5.91 -9.70 6.27
CA VAL A 135 4.74 -8.95 6.71
C VAL A 135 4.78 -7.57 6.07
N LEU A 136 3.65 -7.14 5.49
CA LEU A 136 3.36 -5.77 5.11
C LEU A 136 2.35 -5.22 6.11
N TYR A 137 2.75 -4.23 6.87
CA TYR A 137 1.84 -3.57 7.78
C TYR A 137 0.91 -2.64 7.01
N THR A 138 -0.34 -2.54 7.46
CA THR A 138 -1.34 -1.65 6.83
C THR A 138 -1.93 -0.70 7.84
N VAL A 139 -2.22 0.52 7.41
CA VAL A 139 -2.90 1.54 8.19
C VAL A 139 -4.06 2.12 7.40
N LYS A 140 -5.15 2.45 8.09
CA LYS A 140 -6.35 3.05 7.49
C LYS A 140 -6.45 4.55 7.76
N GLN A 141 -5.55 5.10 8.57
CA GLN A 141 -5.52 6.52 8.91
C GLN A 141 -4.11 7.10 8.83
N LEU A 142 -4.03 8.38 8.55
CA LEU A 142 -2.80 9.15 8.67
C LEU A 142 -2.66 9.67 10.09
N GLY A 143 -1.41 9.88 10.53
CA GLY A 143 -1.12 10.38 11.86
C GLY A 143 -0.80 9.26 12.85
N TRP A 144 -1.25 9.39 14.08
CA TRP A 144 -0.94 8.43 15.14
C TRP A 144 -1.66 7.10 14.96
N VAL A 145 -0.90 6.02 15.01
CA VAL A 145 -1.36 4.63 14.95
C VAL A 145 -1.07 3.99 16.31
N ASN A 146 -2.07 3.35 16.91
CA ASN A 146 -1.97 2.67 18.21
C ASN A 146 -1.36 3.53 19.36
N GLY A 147 -1.45 4.86 19.24
CA GLY A 147 -0.99 5.80 20.25
C GLY A 147 0.53 5.99 20.37
N SER A 148 1.34 5.26 19.60
CA SER A 148 2.80 5.33 19.71
C SER A 148 3.50 5.64 18.39
N ASP A 149 2.97 5.17 17.28
CA ASP A 149 3.61 5.30 15.97
C ASP A 149 2.89 6.35 15.13
N TYR A 150 3.66 7.19 14.44
CA TYR A 150 3.13 8.23 13.56
C TYR A 150 3.36 7.88 12.11
N PHE A 151 2.28 7.66 11.37
CA PHE A 151 2.33 7.32 9.95
C PHE A 151 2.05 8.53 9.07
N MET A 152 2.96 8.79 8.14
CA MET A 152 2.79 9.71 7.03
C MET A 152 3.16 9.00 5.73
N PRO A 153 2.40 9.16 4.66
CA PRO A 153 2.75 8.56 3.37
C PRO A 153 4.11 9.07 2.88
N PHE A 154 4.87 8.21 2.20
CA PHE A 154 6.17 8.49 1.58
C PHE A 154 7.34 8.79 2.55
N VAL A 155 7.19 8.51 3.83
CA VAL A 155 8.24 8.69 4.84
C VAL A 155 8.76 7.34 5.32
N ASP A 156 8.01 6.27 5.14
CA ASP A 156 8.39 4.91 5.54
C ASP A 156 9.33 4.23 4.50
N ASP A 157 9.91 3.13 4.89
CA ASP A 157 10.78 2.29 4.06
C ASP A 157 9.99 1.30 3.17
N GLY A 158 8.68 1.45 3.04
CA GLY A 158 7.78 0.55 2.30
C GLY A 158 7.36 -0.70 3.08
N THR A 159 7.55 -0.72 4.39
CA THR A 159 7.04 -1.78 5.29
C THR A 159 5.60 -1.53 5.73
N ILE A 160 5.14 -0.29 5.60
CA ILE A 160 3.78 0.14 5.92
C ILE A 160 3.08 0.62 4.65
N MET A 161 1.83 0.24 4.47
CA MET A 161 0.99 0.65 3.35
C MET A 161 -0.29 1.31 3.84
N PHE A 162 -0.65 2.42 3.22
CA PHE A 162 -1.97 3.03 3.43
C PHE A 162 -3.05 2.23 2.69
N ASP A 163 -4.05 1.77 3.41
CA ASP A 163 -5.02 0.78 2.94
C ASP A 163 -6.46 1.30 3.04
N ARG A 164 -6.72 2.37 2.31
CA ARG A 164 -8.07 2.90 2.14
C ARG A 164 -8.33 3.22 0.68
N ALA A 165 -9.26 2.49 0.09
CA ALA A 165 -9.64 2.68 -1.32
C ALA A 165 -10.51 3.94 -1.56
N ASP A 166 -11.12 4.48 -0.51
CA ASP A 166 -11.98 5.67 -0.57
C ASP A 166 -11.20 7.00 -0.50
N VAL A 167 -9.91 6.94 -0.18
CA VAL A 167 -9.04 8.13 -0.17
C VAL A 167 -8.40 8.30 -1.53
N ALA A 168 -8.58 9.48 -2.11
CA ALA A 168 -7.98 9.80 -3.40
C ALA A 168 -6.44 9.68 -3.33
N LYS A 169 -5.85 9.02 -4.31
CA LYS A 169 -4.39 8.87 -4.41
C LYS A 169 -3.69 10.24 -4.49
N SER A 170 -4.31 11.19 -5.17
CA SER A 170 -3.86 12.57 -5.27
C SER A 170 -3.72 13.27 -3.91
N LEU A 171 -4.61 12.96 -2.96
CA LEU A 171 -4.49 13.48 -1.60
C LEU A 171 -3.25 12.92 -0.90
N LEU A 172 -2.95 11.63 -1.05
CA LEU A 172 -1.75 11.02 -0.47
C LEU A 172 -0.48 11.57 -1.13
N GLU A 173 -0.50 11.75 -2.44
CA GLU A 173 0.61 12.33 -3.20
C GLU A 173 0.87 13.78 -2.81
N ALA A 174 -0.14 14.50 -2.35
CA ALA A 174 0.01 15.87 -1.87
C ALA A 174 0.85 16.01 -0.58
N PHE A 175 1.01 14.92 0.20
CA PHE A 175 1.90 14.90 1.37
C PHE A 175 3.37 14.65 1.03
N VAL A 176 3.71 14.43 -0.25
CA VAL A 176 5.12 14.25 -0.65
C VAL A 176 5.91 15.53 -0.38
N PRO A 177 7.04 15.47 0.34
CA PRO A 177 7.88 16.63 0.58
C PRO A 177 8.44 17.22 -0.71
N HIS A 178 8.28 18.52 -0.92
CA HIS A 178 8.79 19.25 -2.06
C HIS A 178 9.69 20.42 -1.64
N GLY A 179 10.67 20.73 -2.47
CA GLY A 179 11.53 21.89 -2.27
C GLY A 179 12.61 21.72 -1.19
N SER A 180 13.06 22.82 -0.62
CA SER A 180 14.12 22.86 0.37
C SER A 180 13.59 23.29 1.73
N TYR A 181 13.84 22.48 2.76
CA TYR A 181 13.50 22.80 4.15
C TYR A 181 14.11 24.13 4.61
N GLU A 182 15.36 24.42 4.27
CA GLU A 182 16.04 25.66 4.68
C GLU A 182 15.37 26.91 4.05
N THR A 183 14.98 26.81 2.78
CA THR A 183 14.27 27.90 2.10
C THR A 183 12.87 28.10 2.72
N TRP A 184 12.15 27.02 2.96
CA TRP A 184 10.85 27.06 3.63
C TRP A 184 10.97 27.69 5.02
N LYS A 185 11.91 27.22 5.84
CA LYS A 185 12.16 27.72 7.20
C LYS A 185 12.49 29.21 7.22
N ALA A 186 13.39 29.65 6.34
CA ALA A 186 13.75 31.06 6.23
C ALA A 186 12.55 31.95 5.87
N THR A 187 11.70 31.46 4.95
CA THR A 187 10.47 32.14 4.55
C THR A 187 9.46 32.18 5.70
N TYR A 188 9.25 31.06 6.38
CA TYR A 188 8.36 30.96 7.54
C TYR A 188 8.77 31.94 8.66
N ILE A 189 10.08 31.99 8.99
CA ILE A 189 10.59 32.92 10.02
C ILE A 189 10.33 34.40 9.63
N LYS A 190 10.50 34.76 8.35
CA LYS A 190 10.18 36.11 7.86
C LYS A 190 8.70 36.43 8.02
N LEU A 191 7.83 35.53 7.57
CA LEU A 191 6.38 35.67 7.66
C LEU A 191 5.88 35.73 9.12
N ARG A 192 6.47 34.95 10.02
CA ARG A 192 6.12 34.95 11.45
C ARG A 192 6.47 36.26 12.14
N LYS A 193 7.49 37.02 11.66
CA LYS A 193 7.84 38.34 12.16
C LYS A 193 6.85 39.42 11.71
N MET A 194 6.05 39.15 10.68
CA MET A 194 5.01 40.08 10.25
C MET A 194 3.88 40.12 11.29
N ASN A 195 3.24 41.28 11.43
CA ASN A 195 2.12 41.44 12.36
C ASN A 195 0.79 40.94 11.74
N ASN A 196 0.77 39.65 11.34
CA ASN A 196 -0.41 38.99 10.78
C ASN A 196 -0.88 37.89 11.74
N LEU A 197 -1.90 38.20 12.55
CA LEU A 197 -2.45 37.27 13.52
C LEU A 197 -3.07 36.03 12.86
N THR A 198 -3.77 36.20 11.74
CA THR A 198 -4.40 35.11 11.02
C THR A 198 -3.37 34.06 10.60
N LEU A 199 -2.27 34.49 9.99
CA LEU A 199 -1.17 33.58 9.61
C LEU A 199 -0.60 32.84 10.81
N LYS A 200 -0.37 33.55 11.93
CA LYS A 200 0.16 32.92 13.15
C LYS A 200 -0.77 31.87 13.73
N VAL A 201 -2.09 32.14 13.75
CA VAL A 201 -3.09 31.20 14.26
C VAL A 201 -3.18 29.96 13.35
N PHE A 202 -3.28 30.14 12.03
CA PHE A 202 -3.38 29.00 11.10
C PHE A 202 -2.14 28.13 11.10
N THR A 203 -0.95 28.72 11.07
CA THR A 203 0.28 27.92 11.15
C THR A 203 0.46 27.23 12.50
N ALA A 204 0.06 27.87 13.60
CA ALA A 204 0.06 27.22 14.92
C ALA A 204 -0.91 26.03 14.99
N ALA A 205 -2.10 26.17 14.40
CA ALA A 205 -3.07 25.08 14.33
C ALA A 205 -2.55 23.87 13.54
N MET A 206 -1.86 24.11 12.42
CA MET A 206 -1.26 23.04 11.63
C MET A 206 -0.16 22.30 12.40
N PHE A 207 0.67 23.00 13.17
CA PHE A 207 1.66 22.37 14.05
C PHE A 207 1.01 21.68 15.27
N ALA A 208 -0.14 22.14 15.72
CA ALA A 208 -0.87 21.53 16.83
C ALA A 208 -1.57 20.22 16.41
N SER A 209 -1.91 20.06 15.12
CA SER A 209 -2.71 18.92 14.66
C SER A 209 -2.17 17.54 15.09
N PRO A 210 -0.86 17.21 15.00
CA PRO A 210 -0.35 15.93 15.48
C PRO A 210 -0.36 15.81 17.01
N ILE A 211 -0.38 16.94 17.73
CA ILE A 211 -0.36 16.93 19.21
C ILE A 211 -1.74 16.58 19.77
N LEU A 212 -2.82 16.87 19.05
CA LEU A 212 -4.19 16.61 19.50
C LEU A 212 -4.41 15.12 19.82
N GLY A 213 -3.92 14.23 18.97
CA GLY A 213 -4.01 12.79 19.20
C GLY A 213 -3.29 12.35 20.48
N LEU A 214 -2.11 12.88 20.75
CA LEU A 214 -1.35 12.58 21.96
C LEU A 214 -2.04 13.08 23.24
N LEU A 215 -2.75 14.20 23.13
CA LEU A 215 -3.50 14.79 24.27
C LEU A 215 -4.91 14.23 24.38
N ASN A 216 -5.31 13.30 23.54
CA ASN A 216 -6.67 12.76 23.44
C ASN A 216 -7.72 13.88 23.31
N MET A 217 -7.39 14.91 22.53
CA MET A 217 -8.27 16.05 22.24
C MET A 217 -8.96 15.87 20.91
N GLY A 218 -10.22 16.28 20.84
CA GLY A 218 -10.97 16.29 19.57
C GLY A 218 -10.39 17.28 18.56
N GLY A 219 -10.63 17.01 17.26
CA GLY A 219 -10.29 17.95 16.20
C GLY A 219 -11.09 19.25 16.30
N PHE A 220 -10.55 20.31 15.72
CA PHE A 220 -11.22 21.62 15.62
C PHE A 220 -11.17 22.12 14.19
N ALA A 221 -12.11 22.99 13.83
CA ALA A 221 -12.13 23.68 12.55
C ALA A 221 -11.80 25.15 12.75
N LEU A 222 -10.95 25.69 11.87
CA LEU A 222 -10.67 27.12 11.78
C LEU A 222 -11.30 27.68 10.52
N ASN A 223 -12.11 28.71 10.68
CA ASN A 223 -12.73 29.41 9.56
C ASN A 223 -12.13 30.83 9.41
N VAL A 224 -11.72 31.19 8.19
CA VAL A 224 -11.29 32.54 7.84
C VAL A 224 -12.34 33.20 7.00
N PHE A 225 -12.90 34.29 7.50
CA PHE A 225 -13.83 35.11 6.77
C PHE A 225 -13.29 36.56 6.60
N GLY A 226 -13.79 37.27 5.63
CA GLY A 226 -13.37 38.63 5.32
C GLY A 226 -13.52 38.96 3.83
N THR A 227 -13.27 40.20 3.46
CA THR A 227 -13.36 40.67 2.08
C THR A 227 -12.38 39.96 1.16
N THR A 228 -12.67 39.94 -0.14
CA THR A 228 -11.77 39.37 -1.16
C THR A 228 -10.42 40.12 -1.14
N THR A 229 -9.34 39.47 -1.60
CA THR A 229 -7.97 40.01 -1.70
C THR A 229 -7.19 40.22 -0.39
N ASN A 230 -7.69 39.79 0.76
CA ASN A 230 -7.02 39.93 2.05
C ASN A 230 -6.03 38.80 2.39
N GLY A 231 -5.53 38.06 1.39
CA GLY A 231 -4.51 37.02 1.59
C GLY A 231 -4.98 35.77 2.30
N LYS A 232 -6.30 35.49 2.34
CA LYS A 232 -6.85 34.27 2.97
C LYS A 232 -6.26 33.00 2.38
N THR A 233 -6.31 32.87 1.05
CA THR A 233 -5.77 31.70 0.33
C THR A 233 -4.27 31.55 0.56
N THR A 234 -3.51 32.65 0.50
CA THR A 234 -2.06 32.63 0.77
C THR A 234 -1.75 32.19 2.20
N THR A 235 -2.58 32.57 3.16
CA THR A 235 -2.45 32.13 4.56
C THR A 235 -2.69 30.62 4.69
N MET A 236 -3.73 30.10 4.01
CA MET A 236 -4.03 28.67 3.98
C MET A 236 -2.91 27.89 3.29
N GLN A 237 -2.41 28.37 2.16
CA GLN A 237 -1.28 27.75 1.45
C GLN A 237 -0.04 27.68 2.31
N MET A 238 0.31 28.78 3.01
CA MET A 238 1.46 28.77 3.93
C MET A 238 1.27 27.81 5.09
N ALA A 239 0.07 27.70 5.62
CA ALA A 239 -0.25 26.74 6.67
C ALA A 239 -0.18 25.29 6.14
N ALA A 240 -0.77 25.00 4.99
CA ALA A 240 -0.74 23.67 4.36
C ALA A 240 0.69 23.24 3.95
N SER A 241 1.57 24.19 3.61
CA SER A 241 2.97 23.91 3.24
C SER A 241 3.79 23.23 4.35
N ILE A 242 3.27 23.17 5.58
CA ILE A 242 3.88 22.43 6.70
C ILE A 242 3.81 20.93 6.44
N TRP A 243 2.76 20.47 5.75
CA TRP A 243 2.47 19.06 5.55
C TRP A 243 2.74 18.55 4.13
N GLY A 244 2.80 19.42 3.13
CA GLY A 244 3.01 18.98 1.76
C GLY A 244 2.84 20.05 0.70
N ASP A 245 2.35 19.66 -0.48
CA ASP A 245 2.12 20.55 -1.60
C ASP A 245 0.96 21.52 -1.31
N CYS A 246 1.29 22.79 -1.22
CA CYS A 246 0.35 23.88 -0.97
C CYS A 246 -0.12 24.61 -2.24
N SER A 247 0.14 24.04 -3.42
CA SER A 247 -0.34 24.63 -4.68
C SER A 247 -1.87 24.52 -4.79
N THR A 248 -2.47 25.42 -5.57
CA THR A 248 -3.92 25.37 -5.85
C THR A 248 -4.35 24.17 -6.71
N LYS A 249 -3.39 23.37 -7.17
CA LYS A 249 -3.62 22.11 -7.90
C LYS A 249 -3.58 20.89 -6.99
N SER A 250 -3.23 21.08 -5.72
CA SER A 250 -3.11 20.04 -4.72
C SER A 250 -4.45 19.83 -4.00
N ASP A 251 -4.78 18.60 -3.68
CA ASP A 251 -5.97 18.24 -2.91
C ASP A 251 -5.86 18.61 -1.41
N LEU A 252 -4.72 19.17 -0.96
CA LEU A 252 -4.60 19.74 0.40
C LEU A 252 -5.34 21.06 0.57
N ILE A 253 -5.66 21.74 -0.53
CA ILE A 253 -6.37 23.02 -0.52
C ILE A 253 -7.51 22.93 -1.52
N VAL A 254 -8.71 22.84 -1.02
CA VAL A 254 -9.96 22.81 -1.81
C VAL A 254 -10.60 24.20 -1.86
#